data_74ea0a43d82fd6ddb215d743cdbb3c7d
#
_entry.id   74ea0a43d82fd6ddb215d743cdbb3c7d
#
_cell.length_a   1.000
_cell.length_b   1.000
_cell.length_c   1.000
_cell.angle_alpha   90.00
_cell.angle_beta   90.00
_cell.angle_gamma   90.00
#
_symmetry.space_group_name_H-M   'P 1'
#
loop_
_entity.id
_entity.type
_entity.pdbx_description
1 polymer ?
#
loop_
_entity_poly.entity_id
_entity_poly.type
_entity_poly.pdbx_seq_one_letter_code
_entity_poly.pdbx_strand_id
1 'polypeptide(L)'
;QTQPDLRPRDHGKLLWSMHYFSNEHYLLPLSHDEVVHGKAAIVQKMWGADECDKYAQARVMYLYMFTHPGKKLNFMGNELGQLYEWSEAGTLDWALAERPFHRFFHSLCKTYVENPALHADYAPDNFRWAENHADAPCVFGMERRANGETLLALCNFADSEQKFTASLPKFTILFDSNAAEFGGTGETLAVSRKDSLCTVALPRYSAVLLKL
;
A
#
# COMPACT_ATOMS: atom_id res chain seq x y z
N GLN A 1 7.76 -2.91 11.22
CA GLN A 1 9.17 -3.04 11.69
C GLN A 1 9.72 -4.48 11.56
N THR A 2 8.93 -5.41 11.03
CA THR A 2 9.39 -6.78 10.83
C THR A 2 10.51 -6.81 9.77
N GLN A 3 11.59 -7.50 10.07
CA GLN A 3 12.67 -7.74 9.11
C GLN A 3 12.13 -8.43 7.86
N PRO A 4 12.61 -8.09 6.65
CA PRO A 4 12.05 -8.63 5.41
C PRO A 4 12.06 -10.16 5.33
N ASP A 5 13.11 -10.80 5.81
CA ASP A 5 13.26 -12.27 5.87
C ASP A 5 12.27 -12.96 6.83
N LEU A 6 11.73 -12.23 7.80
CA LEU A 6 10.73 -12.73 8.74
C LEU A 6 9.28 -12.48 8.27
N ARG A 7 9.07 -11.60 7.29
CA ARG A 7 7.72 -11.24 6.79
C ARG A 7 6.94 -12.42 6.22
N PRO A 8 7.54 -13.38 5.51
CA PRO A 8 6.82 -14.56 5.03
C PRO A 8 6.14 -15.34 6.16
N ARG A 9 6.82 -15.48 7.30
CA ARG A 9 6.26 -16.14 8.49
C ARG A 9 5.08 -15.38 9.09
N ASP A 10 5.09 -14.06 8.98
CA ASP A 10 4.08 -13.18 9.57
C ASP A 10 2.95 -12.82 8.57
N HIS A 11 2.96 -13.40 7.36
CA HIS A 11 2.00 -13.12 6.30
C HIS A 11 0.54 -13.20 6.78
N GLY A 12 0.18 -14.26 7.48
CA GLY A 12 -1.18 -14.49 7.98
C GLY A 12 -1.67 -13.40 8.94
N LYS A 13 -0.78 -12.65 9.61
CA LYS A 13 -1.19 -11.60 10.55
C LYS A 13 -1.93 -10.46 9.87
N LEU A 14 -1.55 -10.09 8.63
CA LEU A 14 -2.24 -9.05 7.88
C LEU A 14 -3.59 -9.53 7.34
N LEU A 15 -3.74 -10.82 7.05
CA LEU A 15 -5.00 -11.40 6.60
C LEU A 15 -6.07 -11.40 7.71
N TRP A 16 -5.65 -11.48 8.97
CA TRP A 16 -6.53 -11.52 10.14
C TRP A 16 -7.42 -10.28 10.29
N SER A 17 -7.01 -9.14 9.77
CA SER A 17 -7.76 -7.89 9.87
C SER A 17 -9.19 -7.98 9.34
N MET A 18 -9.44 -8.87 8.38
CA MET A 18 -10.75 -9.04 7.77
C MET A 18 -11.68 -10.01 8.51
N HIS A 19 -11.19 -10.77 9.51
CA HIS A 19 -12.02 -11.73 10.25
C HIS A 19 -13.13 -11.06 11.09
N TYR A 20 -12.87 -9.86 11.57
CA TYR A 20 -13.81 -9.11 12.40
C TYR A 20 -14.33 -7.84 11.74
N PHE A 21 -13.91 -7.56 10.51
CA PHE A 21 -14.23 -6.30 9.81
C PHE A 21 -15.74 -6.07 9.65
N SER A 22 -16.52 -7.13 9.45
CA SER A 22 -17.98 -7.03 9.27
C SER A 22 -18.75 -6.73 10.55
N ASN A 23 -18.11 -6.81 11.72
CA ASN A 23 -18.78 -6.64 13.00
C ASN A 23 -18.95 -5.18 13.41
N GLU A 24 -18.05 -4.30 12.97
CA GLU A 24 -18.02 -2.88 13.36
C GLU A 24 -17.51 -2.00 12.21
N HIS A 25 -17.69 -0.68 12.36
CA HIS A 25 -17.13 0.30 11.43
C HIS A 25 -15.73 0.73 11.90
N TYR A 26 -14.68 0.21 11.25
CA TYR A 26 -13.31 0.43 11.65
C TYR A 26 -12.68 1.66 11.00
N LEU A 27 -11.80 2.31 11.76
CA LEU A 27 -10.78 3.22 11.26
C LEU A 27 -9.46 2.48 11.11
N LEU A 28 -8.66 2.88 10.14
CA LEU A 28 -7.26 2.50 10.00
C LEU A 28 -6.40 3.70 10.42
N PRO A 29 -6.04 3.83 11.70
CA PRO A 29 -5.38 5.02 12.20
C PRO A 29 -3.86 4.93 12.09
N LEU A 30 -3.25 5.97 11.54
CA LEU A 30 -1.87 6.38 11.80
C LEU A 30 -1.93 7.70 12.55
N SER A 31 -2.23 7.62 13.85
CA SER A 31 -2.44 8.78 14.73
C SER A 31 -1.12 9.37 15.22
N HIS A 32 -1.19 10.43 16.03
CA HIS A 32 -0.03 10.99 16.73
C HIS A 32 0.70 9.95 17.59
N ASP A 33 -0.04 9.01 18.19
CA ASP A 33 0.54 7.94 19.01
C ASP A 33 1.57 7.09 18.28
N GLU A 34 1.52 7.07 16.94
CA GLU A 34 2.48 6.32 16.15
C GLU A 34 3.79 7.10 15.89
N VAL A 35 3.83 8.41 16.15
CA VAL A 35 4.95 9.28 15.72
C VAL A 35 5.50 10.17 16.82
N VAL A 36 5.29 9.82 18.09
CA VAL A 36 5.75 10.54 19.26
C VAL A 36 6.41 9.59 20.29
N HIS A 37 7.06 10.14 21.30
CA HIS A 37 7.58 9.42 22.47
C HIS A 37 8.59 8.30 22.17
N GLY A 38 9.53 8.56 21.26
CA GLY A 38 10.60 7.62 20.90
C GLY A 38 10.14 6.48 19.97
N LYS A 39 8.96 6.62 19.34
CA LYS A 39 8.43 5.63 18.40
C LYS A 39 8.92 5.80 16.97
N ALA A 40 9.63 6.87 16.66
CA ALA A 40 10.07 7.33 15.34
C ALA A 40 8.90 7.72 14.38
N ALA A 41 9.20 8.50 13.36
CA ALA A 41 8.24 8.83 12.28
C ALA A 41 7.91 7.59 11.42
N ILE A 42 6.78 7.63 10.70
CA ILE A 42 6.30 6.47 9.92
C ILE A 42 7.37 5.95 8.95
N VAL A 43 7.98 6.83 8.15
CA VAL A 43 9.03 6.42 7.20
C VAL A 43 10.27 5.91 7.95
N GLN A 44 10.64 6.55 9.05
CA GLN A 44 11.81 6.15 9.84
C GLN A 44 11.66 4.75 10.47
N LYS A 45 10.44 4.30 10.76
CA LYS A 45 10.14 2.96 11.25
C LYS A 45 10.37 1.85 10.23
N MET A 46 10.44 2.18 8.93
CA MET A 46 10.67 1.18 7.90
C MET A 46 12.04 0.52 8.07
N TRP A 47 12.13 -0.72 7.65
CA TRP A 47 13.34 -1.53 7.86
C TRP A 47 14.50 -1.06 6.98
N GLY A 48 15.71 -1.17 7.53
CA GLY A 48 16.95 -0.87 6.83
C GLY A 48 17.51 0.53 7.12
N ALA A 49 18.74 0.76 6.66
CA ALA A 49 19.44 2.04 6.81
C ALA A 49 19.24 2.96 5.60
N ASP A 50 18.98 2.40 4.43
CA ASP A 50 18.79 3.14 3.19
C ASP A 50 17.45 3.87 3.19
N GLU A 51 17.49 5.19 2.97
CA GLU A 51 16.28 6.01 2.94
C GLU A 51 15.39 5.68 1.73
N CYS A 52 15.97 5.34 0.58
CA CYS A 52 15.20 4.96 -0.62
C CYS A 52 14.34 3.73 -0.33
N ASP A 53 14.92 2.73 0.36
CA ASP A 53 14.21 1.54 0.79
C ASP A 53 13.12 1.84 1.82
N LYS A 54 13.39 2.75 2.75
CA LYS A 54 12.38 3.18 3.72
C LYS A 54 11.19 3.84 3.04
N TYR A 55 11.43 4.75 2.10
CA TYR A 55 10.36 5.39 1.33
C TYR A 55 9.61 4.38 0.45
N ALA A 56 10.31 3.42 -0.17
CA ALA A 56 9.66 2.37 -0.95
C ALA A 56 8.70 1.53 -0.09
N GLN A 57 9.14 1.07 1.08
CA GLN A 57 8.30 0.33 2.02
C GLN A 57 7.12 1.17 2.53
N ALA A 58 7.32 2.46 2.80
CA ALA A 58 6.24 3.36 3.21
C ALA A 58 5.19 3.51 2.09
N ARG A 59 5.60 3.64 0.83
CA ARG A 59 4.67 3.68 -0.31
C ARG A 59 3.83 2.41 -0.41
N VAL A 60 4.43 1.23 -0.25
CA VAL A 60 3.68 -0.05 -0.23
C VAL A 60 2.69 -0.08 0.92
N MET A 61 3.13 0.29 2.13
CA MET A 61 2.28 0.31 3.32
C MET A 61 1.07 1.25 3.12
N TYR A 62 1.27 2.45 2.58
CA TYR A 62 0.18 3.38 2.34
C TYR A 62 -0.78 2.89 1.25
N LEU A 63 -0.28 2.32 0.15
CA LEU A 63 -1.16 1.76 -0.87
C LEU A 63 -1.97 0.59 -0.30
N TYR A 64 -1.34 -0.29 0.48
CA TYR A 64 -2.05 -1.35 1.21
C TYR A 64 -3.15 -0.76 2.12
N MET A 65 -2.81 0.24 2.94
CA MET A 65 -3.76 0.88 3.85
C MET A 65 -4.94 1.52 3.09
N PHE A 66 -4.66 2.22 1.98
CA PHE A 66 -5.70 2.92 1.20
C PHE A 66 -6.60 1.97 0.41
N THR A 67 -6.11 0.77 0.08
CA THR A 67 -6.90 -0.25 -0.61
C THR A 67 -7.58 -1.23 0.36
N HIS A 68 -7.09 -1.40 1.58
CA HIS A 68 -7.75 -2.17 2.64
C HIS A 68 -9.08 -1.50 3.03
N PRO A 69 -10.17 -2.25 3.30
CA PRO A 69 -11.41 -1.68 3.81
C PRO A 69 -11.24 -0.95 5.15
N GLY A 70 -12.07 0.06 5.39
CA GLY A 70 -12.05 0.91 6.58
C GLY A 70 -11.63 2.34 6.27
N LYS A 71 -12.12 3.30 7.07
CA LYS A 71 -11.80 4.71 6.89
C LYS A 71 -10.36 5.02 7.29
N LYS A 72 -9.73 5.91 6.54
CA LYS A 72 -8.31 6.25 6.74
C LYS A 72 -8.20 7.45 7.69
N LEU A 73 -7.30 7.33 8.66
CA LEU A 73 -6.87 8.45 9.49
C LEU A 73 -5.35 8.56 9.39
N ASN A 74 -4.87 9.68 8.90
CA ASN A 74 -3.45 9.98 8.79
C ASN A 74 -3.14 11.26 9.54
N PHE A 75 -2.22 11.20 10.49
CA PHE A 75 -1.85 12.35 11.30
C PHE A 75 -0.92 13.29 10.51
N MET A 76 -1.00 14.59 10.79
CA MET A 76 -0.23 15.64 10.11
C MET A 76 1.27 15.34 10.08
N GLY A 77 1.92 15.59 8.94
CA GLY A 77 3.34 15.35 8.71
C GLY A 77 3.69 13.97 8.18
N ASN A 78 2.83 12.97 8.39
CA ASN A 78 3.03 11.65 7.82
C ASN A 78 3.00 11.67 6.28
N GLU A 79 2.16 12.51 5.69
CA GLU A 79 2.04 12.74 4.24
C GLU A 79 3.28 13.40 3.63
N LEU A 80 4.03 14.13 4.43
CA LEU A 80 5.29 14.74 4.00
C LEU A 80 6.45 13.74 3.97
N GLY A 81 6.30 12.61 4.69
CA GLY A 81 7.34 11.60 4.79
C GLY A 81 8.55 12.05 5.62
N GLN A 82 8.32 12.88 6.63
CA GLN A 82 9.42 13.32 7.52
C GLN A 82 10.06 12.14 8.24
N LEU A 83 11.36 12.27 8.55
CA LEU A 83 12.16 11.22 9.19
C LEU A 83 12.32 11.42 10.70
N TYR A 84 11.76 12.48 11.26
CA TYR A 84 11.78 12.77 12.69
C TYR A 84 10.36 12.77 13.26
N GLU A 85 10.25 12.56 14.55
CA GLU A 85 8.98 12.54 15.27
C GLU A 85 8.27 13.88 15.21
N TRP A 86 6.96 13.84 15.25
CA TRP A 86 6.15 15.03 15.46
C TRP A 86 6.37 15.58 16.89
N SER A 87 6.37 16.89 17.02
CA SER A 87 6.47 17.58 18.29
C SER A 87 5.55 18.81 18.30
N GLU A 88 4.83 19.00 19.41
CA GLU A 88 3.99 20.18 19.61
C GLU A 88 4.79 21.48 19.71
N ALA A 89 6.08 21.40 20.07
CA ALA A 89 6.99 22.54 20.15
C ALA A 89 7.63 22.90 18.81
N GLY A 90 7.44 22.07 17.78
CA GLY A 90 8.04 22.26 16.46
C GLY A 90 7.02 22.64 15.38
N THR A 91 7.53 22.82 14.17
CA THR A 91 6.73 23.01 12.97
C THR A 91 6.96 21.83 12.01
N LEU A 92 6.01 21.57 11.13
CA LEU A 92 6.22 20.60 10.05
C LEU A 92 7.28 21.12 9.07
N ASP A 93 8.07 20.21 8.51
CA ASP A 93 9.03 20.54 7.45
C ASP A 93 8.32 20.66 6.09
N TRP A 94 7.78 21.83 5.82
CA TRP A 94 7.05 22.10 4.58
C TRP A 94 7.94 22.02 3.32
N ALA A 95 9.28 22.05 3.44
CA ALA A 95 10.16 21.82 2.30
C ALA A 95 10.01 20.39 1.73
N LEU A 96 9.52 19.44 2.53
CA LEU A 96 9.24 18.09 2.09
C LEU A 96 8.02 18.01 1.15
N ALA A 97 7.16 19.03 1.10
CA ALA A 97 6.00 19.05 0.19
C ALA A 97 6.41 19.01 -1.29
N GLU A 98 7.61 19.43 -1.62
CA GLU A 98 8.17 19.33 -2.99
C GLU A 98 8.81 17.96 -3.29
N ARG A 99 8.89 17.09 -2.31
CA ARG A 99 9.54 15.77 -2.45
C ARG A 99 8.65 14.75 -3.14
N PRO A 100 9.24 13.73 -3.78
CA PRO A 100 8.52 12.66 -4.47
C PRO A 100 7.50 11.93 -3.58
N PHE A 101 7.80 11.72 -2.32
CA PHE A 101 6.91 11.02 -1.39
C PHE A 101 5.60 11.78 -1.14
N HIS A 102 5.64 13.11 -1.01
CA HIS A 102 4.42 13.89 -0.86
C HIS A 102 3.58 13.87 -2.16
N ARG A 103 4.22 13.91 -3.33
CA ARG A 103 3.52 13.71 -4.62
C ARG A 103 2.82 12.35 -4.68
N PHE A 104 3.53 11.29 -4.24
CA PHE A 104 2.92 9.95 -4.11
C PHE A 104 1.67 10.01 -3.22
N PHE A 105 1.78 10.58 -2.03
CA PHE A 105 0.68 10.62 -1.06
C PHE A 105 -0.52 11.41 -1.59
N HIS A 106 -0.27 12.58 -2.18
CA HIS A 106 -1.30 13.39 -2.83
C HIS A 106 -2.01 12.62 -3.94
N SER A 107 -1.25 11.97 -4.83
CA SER A 107 -1.81 11.18 -5.94
C SER A 107 -2.60 9.97 -5.43
N LEU A 108 -2.14 9.33 -4.35
CA LEU A 108 -2.86 8.23 -3.71
C LEU A 108 -4.20 8.69 -3.11
N CYS A 109 -4.22 9.82 -2.42
CA CYS A 109 -5.45 10.42 -1.90
C CYS A 109 -6.44 10.74 -3.02
N LYS A 110 -5.96 11.32 -4.12
CA LYS A 110 -6.79 11.61 -5.31
C LYS A 110 -7.36 10.31 -5.88
N THR A 111 -6.53 9.30 -6.11
CA THR A 111 -6.97 7.99 -6.60
C THR A 111 -8.03 7.37 -5.68
N TYR A 112 -7.85 7.48 -4.36
CA TYR A 112 -8.82 6.97 -3.38
C TYR A 112 -10.18 7.66 -3.50
N VAL A 113 -10.21 8.98 -3.62
CA VAL A 113 -11.46 9.75 -3.70
C VAL A 113 -12.18 9.53 -5.04
N GLU A 114 -11.43 9.41 -6.14
CA GLU A 114 -11.97 9.28 -7.49
C GLU A 114 -12.52 7.87 -7.79
N ASN A 115 -12.19 6.86 -6.98
CA ASN A 115 -12.58 5.46 -7.24
C ASN A 115 -13.49 4.93 -6.12
N PRO A 116 -14.81 4.91 -6.33
CA PRO A 116 -15.80 4.48 -5.32
C PRO A 116 -15.53 3.10 -4.73
N ALA A 117 -14.95 2.17 -5.50
CA ALA A 117 -14.60 0.85 -5.00
C ALA A 117 -13.68 0.90 -3.78
N LEU A 118 -12.83 1.93 -3.63
CA LEU A 118 -11.87 2.04 -2.52
C LEU A 118 -12.50 2.54 -1.21
N HIS A 119 -13.69 3.16 -1.25
CA HIS A 119 -14.31 3.74 -0.06
C HIS A 119 -15.76 3.31 0.19
N ALA A 120 -16.29 2.39 -0.61
CA ALA A 120 -17.58 1.72 -0.38
C ALA A 120 -17.41 0.52 0.59
N ASP A 121 -16.69 0.72 1.69
CA ASP A 121 -16.12 -0.32 2.56
C ASP A 121 -17.14 -1.34 3.09
N TYR A 122 -18.38 -0.91 3.32
CA TYR A 122 -19.42 -1.74 3.93
C TYR A 122 -20.48 -2.22 2.94
N ALA A 123 -20.26 -1.98 1.64
CA ALA A 123 -21.14 -2.53 0.62
C ALA A 123 -20.92 -4.05 0.52
N PRO A 124 -22.00 -4.83 0.31
CA PRO A 124 -21.88 -6.26 0.07
C PRO A 124 -20.88 -6.54 -1.07
N ASP A 125 -20.05 -7.56 -0.90
CA ASP A 125 -19.05 -8.00 -1.90
C ASP A 125 -18.03 -6.92 -2.33
N ASN A 126 -17.88 -5.84 -1.56
CA ASN A 126 -16.89 -4.80 -1.86
C ASN A 126 -15.45 -5.30 -1.78
N PHE A 127 -15.18 -6.28 -0.92
CA PHE A 127 -13.82 -6.77 -0.66
C PHE A 127 -13.71 -8.28 -0.79
N ARG A 128 -12.62 -8.73 -1.40
CA ARG A 128 -12.12 -10.09 -1.25
C ARG A 128 -10.59 -10.12 -1.36
N TRP A 129 -9.98 -11.08 -0.69
CA TRP A 129 -8.60 -11.42 -0.98
C TRP A 129 -8.51 -12.01 -2.40
N ALA A 130 -7.51 -11.59 -3.17
CA ALA A 130 -7.28 -12.15 -4.49
C ALA A 130 -6.79 -13.60 -4.38
N GLU A 131 -7.14 -14.41 -5.38
CA GLU A 131 -6.65 -15.78 -5.48
C GLU A 131 -5.11 -15.82 -5.53
N ASN A 132 -4.52 -16.91 -5.05
CA ASN A 132 -3.08 -17.20 -5.05
C ASN A 132 -2.21 -16.26 -4.21
N HIS A 133 -2.77 -15.41 -3.36
CA HIS A 133 -1.96 -14.55 -2.48
C HIS A 133 -1.05 -15.35 -1.52
N ALA A 134 -1.40 -16.61 -1.22
CA ALA A 134 -0.61 -17.50 -0.38
C ALA A 134 0.60 -18.12 -1.11
N ASP A 135 0.58 -18.16 -2.44
CA ASP A 135 1.65 -18.76 -3.25
C ASP A 135 2.86 -17.82 -3.40
N ALA A 136 2.68 -16.53 -3.09
CA ALA A 136 3.74 -15.54 -3.07
C ALA A 136 3.79 -14.86 -1.68
N PRO A 137 4.45 -15.46 -0.69
CA PRO A 137 4.60 -14.87 0.64
C PRO A 137 5.10 -13.44 0.56
N CYS A 138 4.50 -12.55 1.35
CA CYS A 138 4.68 -11.10 1.31
C CYS A 138 4.04 -10.37 0.14
N VAL A 139 3.32 -11.02 -0.77
CA VAL A 139 2.44 -10.37 -1.74
C VAL A 139 1.00 -10.46 -1.25
N PHE A 140 0.33 -9.31 -1.17
CA PHE A 140 -1.08 -9.22 -0.78
C PHE A 140 -1.89 -8.72 -1.97
N GLY A 141 -2.83 -9.54 -2.43
CA GLY A 141 -3.79 -9.18 -3.46
C GLY A 141 -5.13 -8.83 -2.83
N MET A 142 -5.63 -7.62 -3.06
CA MET A 142 -6.92 -7.16 -2.55
C MET A 142 -7.79 -6.69 -3.70
N GLU A 143 -8.92 -7.32 -3.87
CA GLU A 143 -9.93 -6.88 -4.84
C GLU A 143 -10.97 -6.02 -4.15
N ARG A 144 -11.29 -4.87 -4.77
CA ARG A 144 -12.31 -3.92 -4.33
C ARG A 144 -13.34 -3.72 -5.42
N ARG A 145 -14.64 -3.73 -5.06
CA ARG A 145 -15.74 -3.62 -6.02
C ARG A 145 -16.78 -2.62 -5.54
N ALA A 146 -17.20 -1.73 -6.43
CA ALA A 146 -18.40 -0.92 -6.25
C ALA A 146 -18.86 -0.32 -7.57
N ASN A 147 -20.15 -0.11 -7.74
CA ASN A 147 -20.75 0.62 -8.87
C ASN A 147 -20.28 0.13 -10.26
N GLY A 148 -20.06 -1.18 -10.42
CA GLY A 148 -19.56 -1.75 -11.67
C GLY A 148 -18.05 -1.60 -11.88
N GLU A 149 -17.33 -0.98 -10.95
CA GLU A 149 -15.87 -0.90 -10.94
C GLU A 149 -15.28 -2.08 -10.19
N THR A 150 -14.21 -2.64 -10.73
CA THR A 150 -13.39 -3.66 -10.05
C THR A 150 -11.94 -3.22 -10.08
N LEU A 151 -11.34 -3.11 -8.90
CA LEU A 151 -9.93 -2.77 -8.70
C LEU A 151 -9.21 -3.93 -8.04
N LEU A 152 -7.97 -4.18 -8.45
CA LEU A 152 -7.08 -5.16 -7.83
C LEU A 152 -5.79 -4.46 -7.38
N ALA A 153 -5.56 -4.42 -6.09
CA ALA A 153 -4.29 -3.98 -5.51
C ALA A 153 -3.37 -5.19 -5.31
N LEU A 154 -2.13 -5.07 -5.75
CA LEU A 154 -1.07 -6.04 -5.51
C LEU A 154 0.07 -5.34 -4.77
N CYS A 155 0.37 -5.80 -3.54
CA CYS A 155 1.36 -5.18 -2.66
C CYS A 155 2.48 -6.18 -2.35
N ASN A 156 3.70 -5.91 -2.80
CA ASN A 156 4.88 -6.70 -2.50
C ASN A 156 5.67 -6.08 -1.34
N PHE A 157 5.65 -6.72 -0.18
CA PHE A 157 6.43 -6.32 1.01
C PHE A 157 7.79 -7.02 1.12
N ALA A 158 8.17 -7.84 0.14
CA ALA A 158 9.47 -8.50 0.13
C ALA A 158 10.59 -7.55 -0.35
N ASP A 159 11.82 -7.85 0.03
CA ASP A 159 13.04 -7.19 -0.42
C ASP A 159 13.55 -7.68 -1.79
N SER A 160 12.74 -8.47 -2.47
CA SER A 160 13.01 -9.07 -3.78
C SER A 160 11.78 -8.99 -4.68
N GLU A 161 11.99 -9.12 -5.99
CA GLU A 161 10.89 -9.27 -6.94
C GLU A 161 10.05 -10.49 -6.58
N GLN A 162 8.73 -10.32 -6.63
CA GLN A 162 7.76 -11.39 -6.44
C GLN A 162 6.80 -11.45 -7.63
N LYS A 163 6.27 -12.63 -7.89
CA LYS A 163 5.33 -12.87 -9.00
C LYS A 163 3.96 -13.21 -8.45
N PHE A 164 2.97 -12.50 -8.94
CA PHE A 164 1.56 -12.82 -8.69
C PHE A 164 0.96 -13.39 -9.98
N THR A 165 0.42 -14.60 -9.92
CA THR A 165 -0.17 -15.30 -11.07
C THR A 165 -1.62 -15.66 -10.78
N ALA A 166 -2.53 -15.19 -11.62
CA ALA A 166 -3.96 -15.49 -11.51
C ALA A 166 -4.65 -15.38 -12.87
N SER A 167 -5.88 -15.86 -12.96
CA SER A 167 -6.74 -15.60 -14.12
C SER A 167 -7.25 -14.17 -14.02
N LEU A 168 -6.63 -13.25 -14.76
CA LEU A 168 -6.99 -11.83 -14.77
C LEU A 168 -7.50 -11.41 -16.16
N PRO A 169 -8.58 -10.62 -16.25
CA PRO A 169 -9.00 -9.98 -17.50
C PRO A 169 -7.94 -9.00 -18.00
N LYS A 170 -8.20 -8.31 -19.10
CA LYS A 170 -7.42 -7.14 -19.47
C LYS A 170 -7.61 -6.06 -18.41
N PHE A 171 -6.54 -5.36 -18.07
CA PHE A 171 -6.56 -4.30 -17.07
C PHE A 171 -5.72 -3.10 -17.51
N THR A 172 -5.92 -1.98 -16.84
CA THR A 172 -5.05 -0.80 -16.90
C THR A 172 -4.40 -0.58 -15.54
N ILE A 173 -3.16 -0.06 -15.54
CA ILE A 173 -2.50 0.35 -14.31
C ILE A 173 -3.09 1.71 -13.93
N LEU A 174 -3.79 1.74 -12.81
CA LEU A 174 -4.41 2.96 -12.27
C LEU A 174 -3.42 3.72 -11.39
N PHE A 175 -2.58 3.00 -10.65
CA PHE A 175 -1.58 3.58 -9.77
C PHE A 175 -0.38 2.63 -9.63
N ASP A 176 0.84 3.18 -9.67
CA ASP A 176 2.08 2.44 -9.45
C ASP A 176 2.94 3.17 -8.42
N SER A 177 3.15 2.53 -7.26
CA SER A 177 3.98 3.09 -6.19
C SER A 177 5.45 3.21 -6.54
N ASN A 178 5.90 2.51 -7.60
CA ASN A 178 7.28 2.49 -8.08
C ASN A 178 7.54 3.48 -9.22
N ALA A 179 6.57 4.32 -9.58
CA ALA A 179 6.75 5.35 -10.59
C ALA A 179 7.89 6.32 -10.22
N ALA A 180 8.67 6.75 -11.20
CA ALA A 180 9.82 7.64 -10.99
C ALA A 180 9.44 8.98 -10.34
N GLU A 181 8.28 9.53 -10.70
CA GLU A 181 7.75 10.77 -10.11
C GLU A 181 7.49 10.68 -8.59
N PHE A 182 7.33 9.47 -8.08
CA PHE A 182 7.14 9.15 -6.65
C PHE A 182 8.45 8.76 -5.94
N GLY A 183 9.59 8.84 -6.65
CA GLY A 183 10.89 8.41 -6.14
C GLY A 183 11.08 6.89 -6.16
N GLY A 184 10.32 6.19 -7.02
CA GLY A 184 10.55 4.79 -7.36
C GLY A 184 11.59 4.63 -8.45
N THR A 185 11.87 3.38 -8.85
CA THR A 185 12.84 3.09 -9.92
C THR A 185 12.32 3.49 -11.30
N GLY A 186 11.01 3.63 -11.46
CA GLY A 186 10.37 3.91 -12.75
C GLY A 186 10.39 2.74 -13.73
N GLU A 187 10.76 1.54 -13.26
CA GLU A 187 10.71 0.33 -14.08
C GLU A 187 9.27 0.00 -14.45
N THR A 188 9.06 -0.29 -15.72
CA THR A 188 7.74 -0.70 -16.21
C THR A 188 7.34 -2.05 -15.60
N LEU A 189 6.12 -2.13 -15.11
CA LEU A 189 5.55 -3.36 -14.57
C LEU A 189 5.60 -4.47 -15.61
N ALA A 190 6.33 -5.54 -15.33
CA ALA A 190 6.43 -6.67 -16.24
C ALA A 190 5.18 -7.57 -16.12
N VAL A 191 4.47 -7.72 -17.23
CA VAL A 191 3.25 -8.51 -17.33
C VAL A 191 3.41 -9.54 -18.44
N SER A 192 3.15 -10.80 -18.13
CA SER A 192 3.10 -11.88 -19.10
C SER A 192 1.77 -12.63 -19.03
N ARG A 193 1.32 -13.14 -20.17
CA ARG A 193 0.11 -13.93 -20.27
C ARG A 193 0.41 -15.26 -20.97
N LYS A 194 -0.03 -16.34 -20.35
CA LYS A 194 0.06 -17.69 -20.92
C LYS A 194 -1.23 -18.43 -20.64
N ASP A 195 -1.87 -18.92 -21.67
CA ASP A 195 -3.19 -19.55 -21.60
C ASP A 195 -4.22 -18.60 -20.93
N SER A 196 -4.87 -19.05 -19.88
CA SER A 196 -5.82 -18.24 -19.09
C SER A 196 -5.16 -17.46 -17.95
N LEU A 197 -3.84 -17.63 -17.74
CA LEU A 197 -3.15 -17.04 -16.60
C LEU A 197 -2.40 -15.75 -17.01
N CYS A 198 -2.42 -14.81 -16.11
CA CYS A 198 -1.65 -13.57 -16.17
C CYS A 198 -0.68 -13.55 -15.00
N THR A 199 0.60 -13.34 -15.29
CA THR A 199 1.64 -13.14 -14.28
C THR A 199 2.07 -11.69 -14.26
N VAL A 200 2.02 -11.08 -13.11
CA VAL A 200 2.49 -9.72 -12.81
C VAL A 200 3.74 -9.83 -11.95
N ALA A 201 4.88 -9.36 -12.45
CA ALA A 201 6.10 -9.29 -11.66
C ALA A 201 6.18 -7.95 -10.93
N LEU A 202 6.21 -8.01 -9.60
CA LEU A 202 6.23 -6.87 -8.70
C LEU A 202 7.66 -6.65 -8.22
N PRO A 203 8.33 -5.54 -8.55
CA PRO A 203 9.63 -5.21 -7.98
C PRO A 203 9.62 -5.25 -6.46
N ARG A 204 10.80 -5.31 -5.84
CA ARG A 204 10.93 -5.24 -4.38
C ARG A 204 10.25 -3.99 -3.85
N TYR A 205 9.58 -4.09 -2.72
CA TYR A 205 8.91 -2.97 -2.06
C TYR A 205 8.07 -2.11 -3.02
N SER A 206 7.26 -2.77 -3.85
CA SER A 206 6.38 -2.08 -4.79
C SER A 206 4.93 -2.51 -4.64
N ALA A 207 4.03 -1.66 -5.06
CA ALA A 207 2.61 -1.96 -5.08
C ALA A 207 1.93 -1.28 -6.26
N VAL A 208 0.95 -1.96 -6.85
CA VAL A 208 0.19 -1.46 -7.98
C VAL A 208 -1.30 -1.58 -7.73
N LEU A 209 -2.08 -0.65 -8.27
CA LEU A 209 -3.52 -0.71 -8.33
C LEU A 209 -3.93 -0.85 -9.80
N LEU A 210 -4.61 -1.95 -10.09
CA LEU A 210 -5.08 -2.31 -11.41
C LEU A 210 -6.58 -2.10 -11.50
N LYS A 211 -7.05 -1.56 -12.61
CA LYS A 211 -8.48 -1.50 -12.96
C LYS A 211 -8.79 -2.61 -13.97
N LEU A 212 -9.66 -3.55 -13.53
CA LEU A 212 -10.03 -4.75 -14.28
C LEU A 212 -11.20 -4.50 -15.21
#